data_fb1cb957abd3d94eccf2361928c067b5
#
_entry.id   fb1cb957abd3d94eccf2361928c067b5
#
_cell.length_a   1.000
_cell.length_b   1.000
_cell.length_c   1.000
_cell.angle_alpha   90.00
_cell.angle_beta   90.00
_cell.angle_gamma   90.00
#
_symmetry.space_group_name_H-M   'P 1'
#
loop_
_entity.id
_entity.type
_entity.pdbx_description
1 polymer ?
#
loop_
_entity_poly.entity_id
_entity_poly.type
_entity_poly.pdbx_seq_one_letter_code
_entity_poly.pdbx_strand_id
1 'polypeptide(L)'
;FVPTIEQYDLVKGVDIRRMLDDARPDVIIHLAAHVGGIGANREKPAEFFYDNLMMGVELMHAAWQKGVEKFVAIGTVCAYPKFTPVPFKEDDLWIGYPEETNAPYGLAKKMLLVQAQAYRQQYGYNAIFLLPVNLYGPGDNFDPRSSHVIPALIRKMLEAQDRGEREVILWGDGSPTREFLYAEDAATGIVLAAEKYNKPDPVNLGSGNEISIKDLAELIARL
;
A
#
# COMPACT_ATOMS: atom_id res chain seq x y z
N PHE A 1 -7.51 -10.53 -15.35
CA PHE A 1 -6.15 -10.45 -15.88
C PHE A 1 -5.22 -9.92 -14.78
N VAL A 2 -4.19 -10.68 -14.41
CA VAL A 2 -3.19 -10.32 -13.40
C VAL A 2 -1.81 -10.50 -14.02
N PRO A 3 -1.18 -9.42 -14.52
CA PRO A 3 0.13 -9.49 -15.14
C PRO A 3 1.25 -9.62 -14.11
N THR A 4 2.39 -10.20 -14.52
CA THR A 4 3.63 -10.18 -13.73
C THR A 4 4.61 -9.15 -14.28
N ILE A 5 5.61 -8.76 -13.49
CA ILE A 5 6.62 -7.78 -13.90
C ILE A 5 7.47 -8.28 -15.09
N GLU A 6 7.66 -9.60 -15.21
CA GLU A 6 8.38 -10.21 -16.33
C GLU A 6 7.61 -10.10 -17.65
N GLN A 7 6.28 -10.01 -17.56
CA GLN A 7 5.42 -9.81 -18.72
C GLN A 7 5.32 -8.35 -19.10
N TYR A 8 5.09 -7.48 -18.10
CA TYR A 8 4.89 -6.05 -18.29
C TYR A 8 5.49 -5.26 -17.12
N ASP A 9 6.56 -4.55 -17.38
CA ASP A 9 7.18 -3.65 -16.40
C ASP A 9 6.44 -2.30 -16.39
N LEU A 10 5.65 -2.07 -15.36
CA LEU A 10 4.82 -0.86 -15.25
C LEU A 10 5.61 0.45 -15.05
N VAL A 11 6.92 0.39 -14.85
CA VAL A 11 7.78 1.58 -14.91
C VAL A 11 8.05 2.02 -16.36
N LYS A 12 7.78 1.13 -17.31
CA LYS A 12 7.99 1.37 -18.75
C LYS A 12 6.67 1.66 -19.46
N GLY A 13 6.48 2.87 -19.91
CA GLY A 13 5.25 3.27 -20.61
C GLY A 13 4.94 2.44 -21.86
N VAL A 14 5.95 1.84 -22.53
CA VAL A 14 5.74 0.92 -23.65
C VAL A 14 5.05 -0.37 -23.20
N ASP A 15 5.46 -0.93 -22.07
CA ASP A 15 4.86 -2.15 -21.50
C ASP A 15 3.45 -1.89 -20.99
N ILE A 16 3.21 -0.72 -20.37
CA ILE A 16 1.86 -0.31 -19.96
C ILE A 16 0.92 -0.28 -21.17
N ARG A 17 1.30 0.37 -22.26
CA ARG A 17 0.45 0.45 -23.47
C ARG A 17 0.19 -0.93 -24.06
N ARG A 18 1.22 -1.79 -24.16
CA ARG A 18 1.10 -3.18 -24.62
C ARG A 18 0.14 -3.97 -23.72
N MET A 19 0.30 -3.89 -22.41
CA MET A 19 -0.58 -4.55 -21.44
C MET A 19 -2.06 -4.13 -21.62
N LEU A 20 -2.32 -2.84 -21.79
CA LEU A 20 -3.68 -2.34 -22.00
C LEU A 20 -4.27 -2.78 -23.35
N ASP A 21 -3.45 -2.88 -24.39
CA ASP A 21 -3.88 -3.39 -25.70
C ASP A 21 -4.22 -4.89 -25.66
N ASP A 22 -3.44 -5.66 -24.90
CA ASP A 22 -3.64 -7.10 -24.74
C ASP A 22 -4.83 -7.42 -23.85
N ALA A 23 -4.96 -6.72 -22.70
CA ALA A 23 -5.98 -7.00 -21.69
C ALA A 23 -7.34 -6.35 -21.99
N ARG A 24 -7.37 -5.15 -22.58
CA ARG A 24 -8.57 -4.34 -22.83
C ARG A 24 -9.52 -4.27 -21.64
N PRO A 25 -9.05 -3.83 -20.47
CA PRO A 25 -9.86 -3.87 -19.27
C PRO A 25 -10.92 -2.77 -19.26
N ASP A 26 -12.09 -3.06 -18.71
CA ASP A 26 -13.11 -2.05 -18.37
C ASP A 26 -12.76 -1.35 -17.05
N VAL A 27 -12.17 -2.09 -16.10
CA VAL A 27 -11.78 -1.61 -14.78
C VAL A 27 -10.35 -2.01 -14.48
N ILE A 28 -9.58 -1.08 -13.91
CA ILE A 28 -8.23 -1.35 -13.41
C ILE A 28 -8.22 -1.17 -11.89
N ILE A 29 -7.73 -2.20 -11.17
CA ILE A 29 -7.37 -2.11 -9.77
C ILE A 29 -5.85 -2.14 -9.68
N HIS A 30 -5.25 -0.98 -9.42
CA HIS A 30 -3.80 -0.80 -9.40
C HIS A 30 -3.21 -1.16 -8.03
N LEU A 31 -2.87 -2.44 -7.85
CA LEU A 31 -2.25 -2.98 -6.64
C LEU A 31 -0.72 -2.98 -6.70
N ALA A 32 -0.15 -2.89 -7.91
CA ALA A 32 1.29 -2.96 -8.08
C ALA A 32 2.02 -1.83 -7.33
N ALA A 33 3.06 -2.22 -6.61
CA ALA A 33 3.91 -1.28 -5.89
C ALA A 33 5.29 -1.90 -5.63
N HIS A 34 6.31 -1.06 -5.58
CA HIS A 34 7.62 -1.41 -5.03
C HIS A 34 7.58 -1.09 -3.53
N VAL A 35 7.46 -2.11 -2.69
CA VAL A 35 7.25 -1.98 -1.25
C VAL A 35 8.29 -2.75 -0.45
N GLY A 36 8.46 -2.35 0.81
CA GLY A 36 9.33 -3.04 1.76
C GLY A 36 9.25 -2.41 3.14
N GLY A 37 9.83 -3.09 4.13
CA GLY A 37 9.91 -2.58 5.49
C GLY A 37 10.79 -1.30 5.62
N ILE A 38 10.88 -0.77 6.83
CA ILE A 38 11.63 0.48 7.15
C ILE A 38 13.08 0.41 6.66
N GLY A 39 13.75 -0.76 6.77
CA GLY A 39 15.13 -0.95 6.30
C GLY A 39 15.26 -0.70 4.79
N ALA A 40 14.42 -1.33 3.99
CA ALA A 40 14.43 -1.18 2.54
C ALA A 40 14.11 0.26 2.10
N ASN A 41 13.17 0.93 2.76
CA ASN A 41 12.87 2.34 2.48
C ASN A 41 14.05 3.27 2.74
N ARG A 42 14.85 2.99 3.79
CA ARG A 42 16.09 3.75 4.08
C ARG A 42 17.20 3.52 3.06
N GLU A 43 17.34 2.29 2.57
CA GLU A 43 18.40 1.94 1.61
C GLU A 43 18.10 2.44 0.20
N LYS A 44 16.82 2.46 -0.21
CA LYS A 44 16.40 2.69 -1.59
C LYS A 44 15.31 3.75 -1.76
N PRO A 45 15.42 4.93 -1.13
CA PRO A 45 14.35 5.94 -1.16
C PRO A 45 14.05 6.45 -2.57
N ALA A 46 15.06 6.56 -3.45
CA ALA A 46 14.88 7.02 -4.81
C ALA A 46 14.13 6.00 -5.69
N GLU A 47 14.46 4.71 -5.57
CA GLU A 47 13.76 3.64 -6.28
C GLU A 47 12.29 3.57 -5.82
N PHE A 48 12.04 3.59 -4.51
CA PHE A 48 10.67 3.56 -3.96
C PHE A 48 9.83 4.77 -4.39
N PHE A 49 10.44 5.95 -4.50
CA PHE A 49 9.76 7.13 -5.00
C PHE A 49 9.46 7.00 -6.51
N TYR A 50 10.51 6.77 -7.31
CA TYR A 50 10.40 6.79 -8.77
C TYR A 50 9.48 5.68 -9.29
N ASP A 51 9.71 4.43 -8.88
CA ASP A 51 8.97 3.29 -9.39
C ASP A 51 7.48 3.40 -9.06
N ASN A 52 7.13 3.72 -7.81
CA ASN A 52 5.73 3.86 -7.41
C ASN A 52 5.03 5.04 -8.08
N LEU A 53 5.74 6.16 -8.25
CA LEU A 53 5.18 7.32 -8.93
C LEU A 53 4.93 7.00 -10.41
N MET A 54 5.93 6.48 -11.11
CA MET A 54 5.85 6.24 -12.54
C MET A 54 4.84 5.14 -12.89
N MET A 55 4.86 4.01 -12.17
CA MET A 55 3.86 2.95 -12.37
C MET A 55 2.43 3.50 -12.31
N GLY A 56 2.12 4.28 -11.29
CA GLY A 56 0.76 4.76 -11.07
C GLY A 56 0.36 5.88 -12.03
N VAL A 57 1.22 6.89 -12.21
CA VAL A 57 0.93 8.07 -13.03
C VAL A 57 0.78 7.69 -14.50
N GLU A 58 1.72 6.90 -15.02
CA GLU A 58 1.71 6.45 -16.42
C GLU A 58 0.53 5.49 -16.70
N LEU A 59 0.26 4.56 -15.78
CA LEU A 59 -0.84 3.61 -15.96
C LEU A 59 -2.19 4.32 -15.95
N MET A 60 -2.44 5.25 -15.01
CA MET A 60 -3.70 6.00 -14.95
C MET A 60 -3.88 6.87 -16.21
N HIS A 61 -2.80 7.52 -16.68
CA HIS A 61 -2.84 8.32 -17.90
C HIS A 61 -3.17 7.47 -19.14
N ALA A 62 -2.45 6.37 -19.32
CA ALA A 62 -2.66 5.46 -20.44
C ALA A 62 -4.06 4.80 -20.41
N ALA A 63 -4.54 4.42 -19.22
CA ALA A 63 -5.87 3.87 -19.01
C ALA A 63 -6.97 4.85 -19.45
N TRP A 64 -6.86 6.13 -19.04
CA TRP A 64 -7.76 7.18 -19.47
C TRP A 64 -7.73 7.35 -21.01
N GLN A 65 -6.54 7.39 -21.63
CA GLN A 65 -6.40 7.52 -23.09
C GLN A 65 -7.01 6.34 -23.85
N LYS A 66 -6.98 5.13 -23.26
CA LYS A 66 -7.58 3.91 -23.85
C LYS A 66 -9.08 3.77 -23.57
N GLY A 67 -9.68 4.69 -22.82
CA GLY A 67 -11.11 4.66 -22.52
C GLY A 67 -11.51 3.63 -21.45
N VAL A 68 -10.58 3.23 -20.58
CA VAL A 68 -10.90 2.39 -19.40
C VAL A 68 -11.93 3.12 -18.54
N GLU A 69 -13.02 2.47 -18.20
CA GLU A 69 -14.18 3.10 -17.56
C GLU A 69 -13.88 3.54 -16.12
N LYS A 70 -13.11 2.73 -15.39
CA LYS A 70 -12.82 3.00 -13.98
C LYS A 70 -11.40 2.63 -13.58
N PHE A 71 -10.78 3.48 -12.75
CA PHE A 71 -9.47 3.27 -12.16
C PHE A 71 -9.53 3.30 -10.64
N VAL A 72 -9.10 2.23 -9.99
CA VAL A 72 -9.00 2.13 -8.53
C VAL A 72 -7.52 2.23 -8.15
N ALA A 73 -7.12 3.38 -7.67
CA ALA A 73 -5.76 3.61 -7.19
C ALA A 73 -5.64 3.20 -5.72
N ILE A 74 -4.68 2.35 -5.42
CA ILE A 74 -4.38 1.95 -4.05
C ILE A 74 -3.24 2.81 -3.51
N GLY A 75 -3.57 3.66 -2.54
CA GLY A 75 -2.66 4.47 -1.76
C GLY A 75 -2.03 3.71 -0.60
N THR A 76 -1.73 4.43 0.46
CA THR A 76 -1.15 3.89 1.70
C THR A 76 -1.37 4.86 2.86
N VAL A 77 -1.57 4.35 4.07
CA VAL A 77 -1.60 5.18 5.29
C VAL A 77 -0.25 5.85 5.58
N CYS A 78 0.86 5.38 4.99
CA CYS A 78 2.16 6.05 5.06
C CYS A 78 2.16 7.44 4.38
N ALA A 79 1.10 7.81 3.65
CA ALA A 79 0.90 9.13 3.07
C ALA A 79 0.44 10.19 4.08
N TYR A 80 -0.05 9.77 5.25
CA TYR A 80 -0.45 10.69 6.31
C TYR A 80 0.75 11.37 6.96
N PRO A 81 0.57 12.62 7.44
CA PRO A 81 1.60 13.29 8.21
C PRO A 81 2.01 12.51 9.46
N LYS A 82 3.29 12.62 9.82
CA LYS A 82 3.90 11.87 10.94
C LYS A 82 3.15 12.00 12.26
N PHE A 83 2.57 13.18 12.52
CA PHE A 83 1.88 13.51 13.77
C PHE A 83 0.37 13.64 13.60
N THR A 84 -0.21 12.94 12.63
CA THR A 84 -1.67 12.91 12.45
C THR A 84 -2.34 12.28 13.68
N PRO A 85 -3.37 12.91 14.25
CA PRO A 85 -4.15 12.32 15.33
C PRO A 85 -4.81 10.99 14.91
N VAL A 86 -4.93 10.07 15.84
CA VAL A 86 -5.62 8.80 15.64
C VAL A 86 -7.04 8.92 16.22
N PRO A 87 -8.07 8.40 15.54
CA PRO A 87 -8.07 7.73 14.23
C PRO A 87 -7.83 8.71 13.06
N PHE A 88 -7.14 8.24 12.02
CA PHE A 88 -6.85 9.04 10.83
C PHE A 88 -8.12 9.44 10.08
N LYS A 89 -8.21 10.72 9.73
CA LYS A 89 -9.28 11.25 8.86
C LYS A 89 -8.69 11.67 7.52
N GLU A 90 -9.41 11.42 6.45
CA GLU A 90 -8.94 11.69 5.09
C GLU A 90 -8.59 13.16 4.87
N ASP A 91 -9.27 14.08 5.55
CA ASP A 91 -9.00 15.53 5.53
C ASP A 91 -7.61 15.88 6.08
N ASP A 92 -7.04 15.02 6.94
CA ASP A 92 -5.73 15.25 7.56
C ASP A 92 -4.55 14.92 6.63
N LEU A 93 -4.80 14.32 5.46
CA LEU A 93 -3.75 13.94 4.51
C LEU A 93 -2.79 15.08 4.15
N TRP A 94 -3.26 16.34 4.17
CA TRP A 94 -2.51 17.49 3.66
C TRP A 94 -1.97 18.43 4.74
N ILE A 95 -2.16 18.14 6.02
CA ILE A 95 -1.79 19.04 7.12
C ILE A 95 -0.32 19.00 7.52
N GLY A 96 0.50 18.12 6.90
CA GLY A 96 1.93 18.02 7.20
C GLY A 96 2.69 17.03 6.31
N TYR A 97 3.94 16.76 6.70
CA TYR A 97 4.84 15.87 5.99
C TYR A 97 4.80 14.45 6.60
N PRO A 98 4.83 13.38 5.79
CA PRO A 98 4.89 12.01 6.28
C PRO A 98 6.16 11.73 7.10
N GLU A 99 6.19 10.56 7.76
CA GLU A 99 7.40 10.09 8.44
C GLU A 99 8.54 9.95 7.42
N GLU A 100 9.71 10.45 7.77
CA GLU A 100 10.80 10.77 6.83
C GLU A 100 11.31 9.54 6.05
N THR A 101 11.32 8.36 6.68
CA THR A 101 11.78 7.13 6.02
C THR A 101 10.77 6.59 5.01
N ASN A 102 9.48 6.78 5.28
CA ASN A 102 8.39 6.35 4.40
C ASN A 102 7.92 7.44 3.43
N ALA A 103 8.35 8.70 3.65
CA ALA A 103 7.89 9.84 2.87
C ALA A 103 8.08 9.68 1.35
N PRO A 104 9.20 9.18 0.82
CA PRO A 104 9.36 8.99 -0.62
C PRO A 104 8.27 8.08 -1.21
N TYR A 105 8.04 6.92 -0.60
CA TYR A 105 6.99 5.99 -0.99
C TYR A 105 5.58 6.59 -0.78
N GLY A 106 5.32 7.11 0.42
CA GLY A 106 4.02 7.66 0.78
C GLY A 106 3.59 8.82 -0.12
N LEU A 107 4.52 9.74 -0.44
CA LEU A 107 4.25 10.85 -1.35
C LEU A 107 4.05 10.39 -2.79
N ALA A 108 4.85 9.44 -3.29
CA ALA A 108 4.65 8.87 -4.62
C ALA A 108 3.23 8.31 -4.77
N LYS A 109 2.76 7.54 -3.79
CA LYS A 109 1.39 7.01 -3.79
C LYS A 109 0.34 8.11 -3.63
N LYS A 110 0.58 9.13 -2.80
CA LYS A 110 -0.32 10.27 -2.59
C LYS A 110 -0.54 11.10 -3.85
N MET A 111 0.45 11.18 -4.74
CA MET A 111 0.30 11.91 -6.01
C MET A 111 -0.76 11.29 -6.93
N LEU A 112 -1.06 10.00 -6.79
CA LEU A 112 -2.16 9.37 -7.53
C LEU A 112 -3.53 9.91 -7.12
N LEU A 113 -3.71 10.33 -5.86
CA LEU A 113 -4.94 11.03 -5.43
C LEU A 113 -5.09 12.35 -6.19
N VAL A 114 -4.01 13.14 -6.27
CA VAL A 114 -4.04 14.41 -7.01
C VAL A 114 -4.37 14.17 -8.48
N GLN A 115 -3.74 13.18 -9.10
CA GLN A 115 -4.01 12.83 -10.49
C GLN A 115 -5.46 12.37 -10.68
N ALA A 116 -5.97 11.48 -9.82
CA ALA A 116 -7.35 11.00 -9.89
C ALA A 116 -8.36 12.15 -9.82
N GLN A 117 -8.17 13.08 -8.89
CA GLN A 117 -9.01 14.27 -8.72
C GLN A 117 -8.93 15.22 -9.94
N ALA A 118 -7.71 15.48 -10.44
CA ALA A 118 -7.50 16.34 -11.61
C ALA A 118 -8.12 15.75 -12.87
N TYR A 119 -7.98 14.43 -13.09
CA TYR A 119 -8.57 13.75 -14.24
C TYR A 119 -10.09 13.68 -14.16
N ARG A 120 -10.62 13.51 -12.97
CA ARG A 120 -12.07 13.60 -12.75
C ARG A 120 -12.58 15.01 -13.06
N GLN A 121 -11.92 16.04 -12.56
CA GLN A 121 -12.31 17.42 -12.80
C GLN A 121 -12.27 17.82 -14.28
N GLN A 122 -11.19 17.44 -14.96
CA GLN A 122 -10.96 17.88 -16.34
C GLN A 122 -11.66 17.01 -17.37
N TYR A 123 -11.71 15.70 -17.16
CA TYR A 123 -12.14 14.71 -18.15
C TYR A 123 -13.36 13.90 -17.74
N GLY A 124 -13.88 14.08 -16.52
CA GLY A 124 -14.93 13.22 -15.96
C GLY A 124 -14.48 11.79 -15.69
N TYR A 125 -13.16 11.53 -15.63
CA TYR A 125 -12.63 10.17 -15.48
C TYR A 125 -12.96 9.59 -14.12
N ASN A 126 -13.54 8.37 -14.11
CA ASN A 126 -13.94 7.71 -12.88
C ASN A 126 -12.74 7.04 -12.20
N ALA A 127 -11.85 7.83 -11.63
CA ALA A 127 -10.76 7.34 -10.76
C ALA A 127 -11.12 7.53 -9.29
N ILE A 128 -10.88 6.51 -8.46
CA ILE A 128 -11.06 6.53 -7.02
C ILE A 128 -9.74 6.20 -6.32
N PHE A 129 -9.60 6.60 -5.05
CA PHE A 129 -8.38 6.42 -4.28
C PHE A 129 -8.69 5.83 -2.90
N LEU A 130 -8.06 4.68 -2.60
CA LEU A 130 -8.23 3.96 -1.34
C LEU A 130 -6.92 3.96 -0.55
N LEU A 131 -7.02 4.07 0.76
CA LEU A 131 -5.91 4.12 1.71
C LEU A 131 -5.97 2.91 2.66
N PRO A 132 -5.48 1.73 2.24
CA PRO A 132 -5.44 0.59 3.14
C PRO A 132 -4.44 0.84 4.26
N VAL A 133 -4.78 0.34 5.45
CA VAL A 133 -3.87 0.21 6.59
C VAL A 133 -2.84 -0.89 6.34
N ASN A 134 -2.07 -1.29 7.37
CA ASN A 134 -1.07 -2.35 7.21
C ASN A 134 -1.77 -3.69 6.92
N LEU A 135 -1.50 -4.23 5.75
CA LEU A 135 -2.08 -5.51 5.33
C LEU A 135 -1.22 -6.67 5.82
N TYR A 136 -1.86 -7.79 6.14
CA TYR A 136 -1.20 -9.04 6.47
C TYR A 136 -2.02 -10.24 5.97
N GLY A 137 -1.39 -11.37 5.74
CA GLY A 137 -2.11 -12.59 5.34
C GLY A 137 -1.22 -13.64 4.70
N PRO A 138 -1.81 -14.73 4.20
CA PRO A 138 -1.09 -15.78 3.47
C PRO A 138 -0.35 -15.22 2.25
N GLY A 139 0.85 -15.73 2.00
CA GLY A 139 1.67 -15.29 0.88
C GLY A 139 2.49 -14.01 1.15
N ASP A 140 2.51 -13.52 2.38
CA ASP A 140 3.32 -12.36 2.76
C ASP A 140 4.82 -12.63 2.61
N ASN A 141 5.61 -11.55 2.58
CA ASN A 141 7.05 -11.61 2.45
C ASN A 141 7.74 -11.87 3.79
N PHE A 142 8.41 -13.01 3.93
CA PHE A 142 9.16 -13.40 5.12
C PHE A 142 10.68 -13.15 5.03
N ASP A 143 11.21 -12.46 4.00
CA ASP A 143 12.62 -12.09 3.93
C ASP A 143 12.97 -11.09 5.05
N PRO A 144 13.93 -11.40 5.95
CA PRO A 144 14.27 -10.53 7.09
C PRO A 144 14.71 -9.12 6.72
N ARG A 145 15.17 -8.92 5.48
CA ARG A 145 15.66 -7.62 4.99
C ARG A 145 14.56 -6.70 4.49
N SER A 146 13.41 -7.27 4.11
CA SER A 146 12.34 -6.52 3.43
C SER A 146 10.94 -6.77 3.96
N SER A 147 10.75 -7.75 4.88
CA SER A 147 9.45 -8.10 5.45
C SER A 147 8.85 -6.97 6.31
N HIS A 148 7.53 -6.96 6.38
CA HIS A 148 6.77 -6.16 7.34
C HIS A 148 6.78 -6.79 8.74
N VAL A 149 6.23 -6.09 9.72
CA VAL A 149 6.37 -6.44 11.14
C VAL A 149 5.75 -7.80 11.50
N ILE A 150 4.57 -8.15 11.00
CA ILE A 150 3.91 -9.43 11.32
C ILE A 150 4.73 -10.61 10.82
N PRO A 151 5.07 -10.74 9.52
CA PRO A 151 5.88 -11.85 9.04
C PRO A 151 7.28 -11.87 9.66
N ALA A 152 7.88 -10.69 9.95
CA ALA A 152 9.16 -10.62 10.64
C ALA A 152 9.10 -11.20 12.07
N LEU A 153 8.05 -10.88 12.84
CA LEU A 153 7.86 -11.41 14.19
C LEU A 153 7.60 -12.91 14.17
N ILE A 154 6.70 -13.39 13.29
CA ILE A 154 6.41 -14.83 13.15
C ILE A 154 7.70 -15.59 12.85
N ARG A 155 8.43 -15.18 11.82
CA ARG A 155 9.69 -15.83 11.45
C ARG A 155 10.69 -15.85 12.60
N LYS A 156 10.89 -14.71 13.25
CA LYS A 156 11.84 -14.55 14.35
C LYS A 156 11.52 -15.46 15.53
N MET A 157 10.22 -15.62 15.85
CA MET A 157 9.76 -16.49 16.93
C MET A 157 9.93 -17.97 16.60
N LEU A 158 9.59 -18.38 15.37
CA LEU A 158 9.81 -19.75 14.92
C LEU A 158 11.29 -20.12 14.90
N GLU A 159 12.15 -19.25 14.37
CA GLU A 159 13.60 -19.47 14.38
C GLU A 159 14.19 -19.55 15.80
N ALA A 160 13.69 -18.75 16.74
CA ALA A 160 14.09 -18.82 18.15
C ALA A 160 13.64 -20.14 18.80
N GLN A 161 12.41 -20.57 18.54
CA GLN A 161 11.89 -21.85 19.00
C GLN A 161 12.74 -23.03 18.48
N ASP A 162 13.09 -23.03 17.19
CA ASP A 162 13.93 -24.07 16.57
C ASP A 162 15.33 -24.13 17.21
N ARG A 163 15.87 -22.99 17.65
CA ARG A 163 17.16 -22.93 18.36
C ARG A 163 17.05 -23.20 19.86
N GLY A 164 15.85 -23.41 20.40
CA GLY A 164 15.62 -23.62 21.84
C GLY A 164 15.81 -22.34 22.67
N GLU A 165 15.75 -21.17 22.06
CA GLU A 165 15.84 -19.87 22.72
C GLU A 165 14.52 -19.55 23.44
N ARG A 166 14.61 -18.95 24.63
CA ARG A 166 13.41 -18.59 25.42
C ARG A 166 12.98 -17.15 25.26
N GLU A 167 13.76 -16.36 24.58
CA GLU A 167 13.56 -14.91 24.44
C GLU A 167 13.78 -14.48 23.01
N VAL A 168 12.98 -13.51 22.58
CA VAL A 168 13.11 -12.84 21.28
C VAL A 168 13.27 -11.35 21.52
N ILE A 169 14.35 -10.77 21.00
CA ILE A 169 14.61 -9.33 21.14
C ILE A 169 13.79 -8.57 20.11
N LEU A 170 12.96 -7.65 20.56
CA LEU A 170 12.22 -6.70 19.72
C LEU A 170 13.03 -5.40 19.56
N TRP A 171 12.83 -4.71 18.45
CA TRP A 171 13.41 -3.39 18.24
C TRP A 171 12.55 -2.31 18.91
N GLY A 172 13.20 -1.41 19.65
CA GLY A 172 12.52 -0.35 20.39
C GLY A 172 11.83 -0.85 21.65
N ASP A 173 10.91 -0.06 22.17
CA ASP A 173 10.17 -0.33 23.42
C ASP A 173 8.82 -1.03 23.18
N GLY A 174 8.42 -1.22 21.93
CA GLY A 174 7.16 -1.84 21.55
C GLY A 174 5.92 -0.96 21.73
N SER A 175 6.07 0.30 22.14
CA SER A 175 4.95 1.22 22.37
C SER A 175 4.23 1.71 21.11
N PRO A 176 4.86 1.84 19.92
CA PRO A 176 4.15 2.26 18.72
C PRO A 176 2.95 1.35 18.42
N THR A 177 1.82 1.96 18.10
CA THR A 177 0.61 1.24 17.68
C THR A 177 0.50 1.17 16.17
N ARG A 178 -0.18 0.15 15.68
CA ARG A 178 -0.52 -0.02 14.26
C ARG A 178 -1.90 -0.63 14.13
N GLU A 179 -2.58 -0.22 13.09
CA GLU A 179 -3.79 -0.90 12.64
C GLU A 179 -3.41 -1.91 11.56
N PHE A 180 -4.00 -3.10 11.64
CA PHE A 180 -3.81 -4.19 10.67
C PHE A 180 -5.14 -4.63 10.09
N LEU A 181 -5.13 -4.97 8.79
CA LEU A 181 -6.28 -5.51 8.09
C LEU A 181 -5.86 -6.79 7.35
N TYR A 182 -6.66 -7.84 7.50
CA TYR A 182 -6.44 -9.09 6.80
C TYR A 182 -6.60 -8.92 5.29
N ALA A 183 -5.73 -9.55 4.50
CA ALA A 183 -5.65 -9.29 3.06
C ALA A 183 -6.95 -9.63 2.32
N GLU A 184 -7.69 -10.66 2.74
CA GLU A 184 -8.99 -11.01 2.12
C GLU A 184 -10.09 -9.99 2.45
N ASP A 185 -10.08 -9.42 3.67
CA ASP A 185 -11.00 -8.35 4.03
C ASP A 185 -10.69 -7.07 3.24
N ALA A 186 -9.40 -6.77 3.08
CA ALA A 186 -8.95 -5.67 2.23
C ALA A 186 -9.40 -5.87 0.77
N ALA A 187 -9.22 -7.07 0.22
CA ALA A 187 -9.67 -7.41 -1.13
C ALA A 187 -11.19 -7.23 -1.29
N THR A 188 -11.97 -7.69 -0.31
CA THR A 188 -13.42 -7.50 -0.28
C THR A 188 -13.79 -6.02 -0.28
N GLY A 189 -13.13 -5.21 0.57
CA GLY A 189 -13.34 -3.77 0.63
C GLY A 189 -12.98 -3.05 -0.68
N ILE A 190 -11.87 -3.44 -1.32
CA ILE A 190 -11.43 -2.89 -2.61
C ILE A 190 -12.44 -3.21 -3.72
N VAL A 191 -12.92 -4.45 -3.80
CA VAL A 191 -13.93 -4.85 -4.79
C VAL A 191 -15.23 -4.09 -4.56
N LEU A 192 -15.70 -4.00 -3.32
CA LEU A 192 -16.89 -3.23 -2.96
C LEU A 192 -16.77 -1.76 -3.35
N ALA A 193 -15.60 -1.13 -3.13
CA ALA A 193 -15.34 0.23 -3.55
C ALA A 193 -15.29 0.36 -5.08
N ALA A 194 -14.68 -0.62 -5.77
CA ALA A 194 -14.67 -0.65 -7.23
C ALA A 194 -16.10 -0.69 -7.81
N GLU A 195 -17.01 -1.40 -7.19
CA GLU A 195 -18.42 -1.52 -7.63
C GLU A 195 -19.26 -0.29 -7.26
N LYS A 196 -19.12 0.23 -6.04
CA LYS A 196 -20.10 1.16 -5.45
C LYS A 196 -19.60 2.58 -5.21
N TYR A 197 -18.29 2.80 -5.13
CA TYR A 197 -17.74 4.11 -4.81
C TYR A 197 -17.30 4.86 -6.06
N ASN A 198 -17.85 6.07 -6.28
CA ASN A 198 -17.59 6.88 -7.47
C ASN A 198 -17.33 8.37 -7.12
N LYS A 199 -16.84 8.66 -5.89
CA LYS A 199 -16.57 10.03 -5.45
C LYS A 199 -15.07 10.38 -5.59
N PRO A 200 -14.71 11.68 -5.62
CA PRO A 200 -13.33 12.13 -5.69
C PRO A 200 -12.56 12.03 -4.36
N ASP A 201 -13.30 11.89 -3.25
CA ASP A 201 -12.70 11.88 -1.92
C ASP A 201 -11.93 10.58 -1.70
N PRO A 202 -10.76 10.60 -1.06
CA PRO A 202 -10.07 9.37 -0.67
C PRO A 202 -10.87 8.63 0.42
N VAL A 203 -10.63 7.32 0.54
CA VAL A 203 -11.30 6.49 1.55
C VAL A 203 -10.28 5.63 2.29
N ASN A 204 -10.23 5.76 3.62
CA ASN A 204 -9.48 4.85 4.47
C ASN A 204 -10.11 3.45 4.45
N LEU A 205 -9.27 2.43 4.36
CA LEU A 205 -9.68 1.04 4.38
C LEU A 205 -8.96 0.32 5.54
N GLY A 206 -9.67 0.13 6.64
CA GLY A 206 -9.12 -0.41 7.87
C GLY A 206 -10.12 -1.21 8.68
N SER A 207 -9.65 -1.76 9.79
CA SER A 207 -10.44 -2.54 10.77
C SER A 207 -11.04 -1.68 11.88
N GLY A 208 -10.52 -0.46 12.07
CA GLY A 208 -10.86 0.43 13.17
C GLY A 208 -10.22 0.05 14.52
N ASN A 209 -9.28 -0.89 14.54
CA ASN A 209 -8.63 -1.38 15.76
C ASN A 209 -7.11 -1.25 15.69
N GLU A 210 -6.51 -0.61 16.68
CA GLU A 210 -5.06 -0.53 16.84
C GLU A 210 -4.54 -1.53 17.86
N ILE A 211 -3.32 -2.01 17.64
CA ILE A 211 -2.56 -2.83 18.57
C ILE A 211 -1.14 -2.31 18.72
N SER A 212 -0.57 -2.32 19.93
CA SER A 212 0.84 -2.00 20.12
C SER A 212 1.73 -3.10 19.54
N ILE A 213 2.95 -2.74 19.11
CA ILE A 213 3.92 -3.74 18.63
C ILE A 213 4.25 -4.75 19.73
N LYS A 214 4.25 -4.33 20.99
CA LYS A 214 4.43 -5.22 22.14
C LYS A 214 3.30 -6.24 22.23
N ASP A 215 2.03 -5.77 22.27
CA ASP A 215 0.88 -6.67 22.41
C ASP A 215 0.73 -7.59 21.20
N LEU A 216 1.07 -7.10 20.00
CA LEU A 216 1.12 -7.91 18.78
C LEU A 216 2.15 -9.04 18.91
N ALA A 217 3.36 -8.74 19.39
CA ALA A 217 4.40 -9.74 19.58
C ALA A 217 3.98 -10.77 20.63
N GLU A 218 3.39 -10.32 21.75
CA GLU A 218 2.86 -11.23 22.78
C GLU A 218 1.69 -12.10 22.26
N LEU A 219 0.86 -11.55 21.37
CA LEU A 219 -0.22 -12.30 20.72
C LEU A 219 0.35 -13.42 19.83
N ILE A 220 1.31 -13.07 18.96
CA ILE A 220 1.96 -14.04 18.05
C ILE A 220 2.70 -15.13 18.85
N ALA A 221 3.35 -14.77 19.97
CA ALA A 221 4.08 -15.73 20.79
C ALA A 221 3.15 -16.74 21.52
N ARG A 222 1.86 -16.44 21.65
CA ARG A 222 0.86 -17.34 22.27
C ARG A 222 0.21 -18.32 21.29
N LEU A 223 0.28 -18.03 20.00
CA LEU A 223 -0.28 -18.86 18.91
C LEU A 223 0.69 -19.99 18.53
#